data_bda483d4a8d87b49daf34f4151dbcda3
#
_entry.id   bda483d4a8d87b49daf34f4151dbcda3
#
_cell.length_a   1.000
_cell.length_b   1.000
_cell.length_c   1.000
_cell.angle_alpha   90.00
_cell.angle_beta   90.00
_cell.angle_gamma   90.00
#
_symmetry.space_group_name_H-M   'P 1'
#
loop_
_entity.id
_entity.type
_entity.pdbx_description
1 polymer ?
#
loop_
_entity_poly.entity_id
_entity_poly.type
_entity_poly.pdbx_seq_one_letter_code
_entity_poly.pdbx_strand_id
1 'polypeptide(L)'
;MDLLTAPWWSALLAIILIDLVLAGDNAIVIALAARSLPTNLQKKAILWGTVGAIVVRSAMTVGVVWLLKIPGFLLAGGLGLLWIAYKLLAEQGDQAHDGPTVSTFWGAMKTIVVADALMGIDNVLGVAGAARGSFVLVIIGLLVSVPIVVFGSTMVLKLVERFPSIIRIGAAVLAFTAAKMVVSEPLLAPLYGGPNASPPATILQLAAEWATYAVAIGGVLGAGWWATRRARFAREASDAQTTTT
;
A
#
# COMPACT_ATOMS: atom_id res chain seq x y z
N MET A 1 6.30 12.07 -28.99
CA MET A 1 5.18 13.02 -28.84
C MET A 1 5.77 14.41 -28.76
N ASP A 2 5.30 15.30 -29.60
CA ASP A 2 5.76 16.70 -29.56
C ASP A 2 5.24 17.34 -28.27
N LEU A 3 6.13 18.00 -27.54
CA LEU A 3 5.84 18.71 -26.32
C LEU A 3 4.75 19.76 -26.55
N LEU A 4 3.80 19.88 -25.63
CA LEU A 4 2.73 20.89 -25.63
C LEU A 4 1.62 20.69 -26.69
N THR A 5 1.54 19.53 -27.34
CA THR A 5 0.39 19.19 -28.21
C THR A 5 -0.82 18.72 -27.40
N ALA A 6 -2.03 18.78 -27.97
CA ALA A 6 -3.23 18.28 -27.32
C ALA A 6 -3.13 16.80 -26.87
N PRO A 7 -2.54 15.88 -27.67
CA PRO A 7 -2.26 14.51 -27.23
C PRO A 7 -1.29 14.42 -26.05
N TRP A 8 -0.32 15.32 -25.94
CA TRP A 8 0.62 15.37 -24.83
C TRP A 8 -0.09 15.76 -23.53
N TRP A 9 -0.91 16.81 -23.56
CA TRP A 9 -1.68 17.26 -22.40
C TRP A 9 -2.72 16.23 -21.96
N SER A 10 -3.40 15.55 -22.89
CA SER A 10 -4.35 14.48 -22.54
C SER A 10 -3.66 13.28 -21.89
N ALA A 11 -2.46 12.92 -22.35
CA ALA A 11 -1.67 11.85 -21.74
C ALA A 11 -1.17 12.25 -20.35
N LEU A 12 -0.69 13.48 -20.16
CA LEU A 12 -0.29 13.99 -18.86
C LEU A 12 -1.46 14.00 -17.87
N LEU A 13 -2.61 14.50 -18.29
CA LEU A 13 -3.81 14.51 -17.46
C LEU A 13 -4.24 13.08 -17.10
N ALA A 14 -4.20 12.15 -18.05
CA ALA A 14 -4.51 10.75 -17.80
C ALA A 14 -3.56 10.13 -16.74
N ILE A 15 -2.26 10.39 -16.83
CA ILE A 15 -1.28 9.93 -15.85
C ILE A 15 -1.59 10.49 -14.46
N ILE A 16 -1.83 11.80 -14.36
CA ILE A 16 -2.16 12.46 -13.09
C ILE A 16 -3.45 11.88 -12.50
N LEU A 17 -4.49 11.67 -13.32
CA LEU A 17 -5.77 11.11 -12.86
C LEU A 17 -5.62 9.64 -12.42
N ILE A 18 -4.88 8.83 -13.18
CA ILE A 18 -4.59 7.44 -12.81
C ILE A 18 -3.88 7.41 -11.46
N ASP A 19 -2.80 8.19 -11.32
CA ASP A 19 -2.03 8.23 -10.07
C ASP A 19 -2.87 8.78 -8.91
N LEU A 20 -3.70 9.78 -9.14
CA LEU A 20 -4.56 10.37 -8.11
C LEU A 20 -5.67 9.42 -7.65
N VAL A 21 -6.32 8.71 -8.57
CA VAL A 21 -7.37 7.72 -8.25
C VAL A 21 -6.80 6.55 -7.46
N LEU A 22 -5.56 6.15 -7.81
CA LEU A 22 -4.85 5.05 -7.15
C LEU A 22 -4.01 5.53 -5.94
N ALA A 23 -3.92 6.85 -5.70
CA ALA A 23 -3.18 7.40 -4.56
C ALA A 23 -3.98 7.40 -3.25
N GLY A 24 -5.26 7.10 -3.28
CA GLY A 24 -6.11 7.10 -2.08
C GLY A 24 -5.65 6.08 -1.05
N ASP A 25 -5.39 4.86 -1.46
CA ASP A 25 -4.85 3.78 -0.64
C ASP A 25 -3.38 4.03 -0.27
N ASN A 26 -2.55 4.54 -1.19
CA ASN A 26 -1.18 4.96 -0.93
C ASN A 26 -1.10 6.02 0.17
N ALA A 27 -1.99 7.03 0.16
CA ALA A 27 -2.04 8.07 1.18
C ALA A 27 -2.33 7.49 2.58
N ILE A 28 -3.20 6.47 2.66
CA ILE A 28 -3.50 5.76 3.92
C ILE A 28 -2.24 5.04 4.42
N VAL A 29 -1.54 4.30 3.57
CA VAL A 29 -0.32 3.57 3.94
C VAL A 29 0.77 4.51 4.42
N ILE A 30 1.00 5.61 3.68
CA ILE A 30 1.99 6.64 4.03
C ILE A 30 1.67 7.23 5.40
N ALA A 31 0.40 7.59 5.66
CA ALA A 31 -0.04 8.11 6.94
C ALA A 31 0.15 7.10 8.07
N LEU A 32 -0.24 5.83 7.85
CA LEU A 32 -0.11 4.77 8.84
C LEU A 32 1.36 4.44 9.17
N ALA A 33 2.24 4.43 8.17
CA ALA A 33 3.67 4.20 8.39
C ALA A 33 4.35 5.33 9.15
N ALA A 34 3.88 6.58 8.98
CA ALA A 34 4.46 7.74 9.66
C ALA A 34 3.85 8.02 11.05
N ARG A 35 2.69 7.43 11.39
CA ARG A 35 1.90 7.81 12.59
C ARG A 35 2.64 7.63 13.92
N SER A 36 3.48 6.61 14.04
CA SER A 36 4.24 6.27 15.24
C SER A 36 5.50 7.14 15.43
N LEU A 37 5.80 8.02 14.48
CA LEU A 37 6.91 8.96 14.59
C LEU A 37 6.52 10.22 15.37
N PRO A 38 7.48 10.88 16.04
CA PRO A 38 7.27 12.23 16.57
C PRO A 38 6.81 13.19 15.48
N THR A 39 5.95 14.16 15.82
CA THR A 39 5.29 15.08 14.87
C THR A 39 6.25 15.83 13.95
N ASN A 40 7.45 16.17 14.45
CA ASN A 40 8.51 16.81 13.67
C ASN A 40 9.13 15.89 12.61
N LEU A 41 9.10 14.56 12.84
CA LEU A 41 9.63 13.56 11.91
C LEU A 41 8.56 13.01 10.97
N GLN A 42 7.28 13.04 11.34
CA GLN A 42 6.16 12.58 10.50
C GLN A 42 6.18 13.25 9.13
N LYS A 43 6.19 14.60 9.11
CA LYS A 43 6.21 15.37 7.85
C LYS A 43 7.42 15.07 7.00
N LYS A 44 8.60 14.92 7.63
CA LYS A 44 9.83 14.58 6.93
C LYS A 44 9.79 13.16 6.37
N ALA A 45 9.26 12.19 7.13
CA ALA A 45 9.12 10.81 6.67
C ALA A 45 8.13 10.68 5.51
N ILE A 46 7.00 11.39 5.58
CA ILE A 46 6.03 11.47 4.50
C ILE A 46 6.68 12.06 3.24
N LEU A 47 7.32 13.22 3.36
CA LEU A 47 7.94 13.89 2.22
C LEU A 47 9.04 13.02 1.57
N TRP A 48 10.03 12.58 2.36
CA TRP A 48 11.16 11.83 1.82
C TRP A 48 10.77 10.40 1.42
N GLY A 49 9.82 9.78 2.14
CA GLY A 49 9.24 8.49 1.75
C GLY A 49 8.52 8.58 0.41
N THR A 50 7.72 9.64 0.21
CA THR A 50 7.04 9.87 -1.08
C THR A 50 8.04 10.16 -2.21
N VAL A 51 9.06 10.96 -1.96
CA VAL A 51 10.13 11.20 -2.96
C VAL A 51 10.83 9.89 -3.32
N GLY A 52 11.18 9.07 -2.33
CA GLY A 52 11.76 7.75 -2.57
C GLY A 52 10.83 6.82 -3.35
N ALA A 53 9.54 6.82 -3.01
CA ALA A 53 8.51 6.07 -3.72
C ALA A 53 8.42 6.45 -5.21
N ILE A 54 8.49 7.75 -5.53
CA ILE A 54 8.47 8.23 -6.92
C ILE A 54 9.70 7.75 -7.69
N VAL A 55 10.89 7.84 -7.09
CA VAL A 55 12.12 7.37 -7.73
C VAL A 55 11.99 5.88 -8.06
N VAL A 56 11.53 5.06 -7.09
CA VAL A 56 11.33 3.63 -7.29
C VAL A 56 10.25 3.36 -8.33
N ARG A 57 9.11 4.05 -8.26
CA ARG A 57 8.01 3.91 -9.23
C ARG A 57 8.44 4.31 -10.64
N SER A 58 9.20 5.40 -10.79
CA SER A 58 9.75 5.82 -12.09
C SER A 58 10.68 4.75 -12.67
N ALA A 59 11.57 4.19 -11.83
CA ALA A 59 12.44 3.10 -12.24
C ALA A 59 11.65 1.83 -12.62
N MET A 60 10.63 1.47 -11.84
CA MET A 60 9.75 0.34 -12.12
C MET A 60 8.97 0.54 -13.42
N THR A 61 8.54 1.78 -13.74
CA THR A 61 7.83 2.08 -15.00
C THR A 61 8.68 1.74 -16.22
N VAL A 62 10.00 1.92 -16.11
CA VAL A 62 10.94 1.51 -17.17
C VAL A 62 11.04 -0.01 -17.27
N GLY A 63 11.05 -0.70 -16.13
CA GLY A 63 11.30 -2.13 -16.03
C GLY A 63 10.04 -3.01 -15.94
N VAL A 64 8.83 -2.43 -15.90
CA VAL A 64 7.60 -3.16 -15.59
C VAL A 64 7.33 -4.36 -16.49
N VAL A 65 7.58 -4.23 -17.78
CA VAL A 65 7.37 -5.32 -18.75
C VAL A 65 8.27 -6.53 -18.44
N TRP A 66 9.42 -6.30 -17.83
CA TRP A 66 10.39 -7.33 -17.45
C TRP A 66 10.04 -7.93 -16.09
N LEU A 67 9.61 -7.07 -15.15
CA LEU A 67 9.17 -7.48 -13.80
C LEU A 67 7.98 -8.43 -13.88
N LEU A 68 7.00 -8.14 -14.73
CA LEU A 68 5.80 -8.97 -14.90
C LEU A 68 6.07 -10.31 -15.60
N LYS A 69 7.24 -10.49 -16.24
CA LYS A 69 7.68 -11.78 -16.77
C LYS A 69 8.25 -12.70 -15.71
N ILE A 70 8.54 -12.19 -14.51
CA ILE A 70 9.07 -12.98 -13.41
C ILE A 70 7.91 -13.76 -12.77
N PRO A 71 7.88 -15.11 -12.90
CA PRO A 71 6.82 -15.91 -12.31
C PRO A 71 6.81 -15.75 -10.77
N GLY A 72 5.64 -15.57 -10.18
CA GLY A 72 5.50 -15.39 -8.74
C GLY A 72 5.78 -13.97 -8.23
N PHE A 73 6.07 -13.02 -9.12
CA PHE A 73 6.37 -11.64 -8.72
C PHE A 73 5.18 -10.95 -8.04
N LEU A 74 3.98 -11.08 -8.63
CA LEU A 74 2.75 -10.52 -8.03
C LEU A 74 2.37 -11.26 -6.74
N LEU A 75 2.58 -12.58 -6.67
CA LEU A 75 2.35 -13.35 -5.46
C LEU A 75 3.27 -12.89 -4.31
N ALA A 76 4.57 -12.74 -4.57
CA ALA A 76 5.52 -12.24 -3.58
C ALA A 76 5.16 -10.83 -3.11
N GLY A 77 4.77 -9.93 -4.03
CA GLY A 77 4.29 -8.58 -3.74
C GLY A 77 3.04 -8.60 -2.86
N GLY A 78 2.04 -9.41 -3.22
CA GLY A 78 0.81 -9.56 -2.45
C GLY A 78 1.07 -10.07 -1.02
N LEU A 79 1.92 -11.08 -0.85
CA LEU A 79 2.30 -11.57 0.47
C LEU A 79 3.05 -10.50 1.29
N GLY A 80 3.92 -9.71 0.64
CA GLY A 80 4.59 -8.57 1.27
C GLY A 80 3.61 -7.50 1.76
N LEU A 81 2.58 -7.18 0.96
CA LEU A 81 1.52 -6.24 1.37
C LEU A 81 0.66 -6.79 2.51
N LEU A 82 0.32 -8.08 2.53
CA LEU A 82 -0.38 -8.71 3.66
C LEU A 82 0.43 -8.58 4.95
N TRP A 83 1.74 -8.79 4.87
CA TRP A 83 2.63 -8.60 6.00
C TRP A 83 2.64 -7.14 6.50
N ILE A 84 2.70 -6.16 5.59
CA ILE A 84 2.64 -4.73 5.94
C ILE A 84 1.29 -4.39 6.57
N ALA A 85 0.18 -4.86 6.01
CA ALA A 85 -1.16 -4.65 6.54
C ALA A 85 -1.31 -5.20 7.97
N TYR A 86 -0.82 -6.42 8.20
CA TYR A 86 -0.77 -7.02 9.54
C TYR A 86 0.08 -6.19 10.51
N LYS A 87 1.29 -5.81 10.11
CA LYS A 87 2.22 -5.04 10.93
C LYS A 87 1.61 -3.71 11.37
N LEU A 88 0.96 -2.99 10.45
CA LEU A 88 0.29 -1.72 10.75
C LEU A 88 -0.85 -1.87 11.78
N LEU A 89 -1.54 -3.01 11.81
CA LEU A 89 -2.55 -3.31 12.84
C LEU A 89 -1.91 -3.72 14.17
N ALA A 90 -0.89 -4.57 14.14
CA ALA A 90 -0.23 -5.08 15.34
C ALA A 90 0.41 -3.95 16.17
N GLU A 91 1.03 -2.97 15.50
CA GLU A 91 1.63 -1.79 16.13
C GLU A 91 0.62 -0.90 16.88
N GLN A 92 -0.69 -1.06 16.65
CA GLN A 92 -1.72 -0.41 17.51
C GLN A 92 -1.71 -0.91 18.95
N GLY A 93 -1.34 -2.18 19.16
CA GLY A 93 -1.28 -2.80 20.47
C GLY A 93 -0.10 -2.31 21.33
N ASP A 94 1.00 -1.96 20.68
CA ASP A 94 2.28 -1.64 21.36
C ASP A 94 2.42 -0.16 21.78
N GLN A 95 1.62 0.75 21.24
CA GLN A 95 1.73 2.20 21.52
C GLN A 95 1.36 2.62 22.96
N ALA A 96 0.97 1.70 23.83
CA ALA A 96 0.68 1.98 25.25
C ALA A 96 1.82 1.56 26.20
N HIS A 97 2.98 1.19 25.72
CA HIS A 97 4.17 1.03 26.53
C HIS A 97 4.98 2.32 26.50
N ASP A 98 5.33 2.86 27.68
CA ASP A 98 6.23 3.98 27.91
C ASP A 98 7.71 3.69 27.57
N GLY A 99 7.95 2.73 26.70
CA GLY A 99 9.26 2.47 26.11
C GLY A 99 9.26 2.96 24.67
N PRO A 100 10.40 3.47 24.15
CA PRO A 100 10.48 3.90 22.75
C PRO A 100 10.35 2.67 21.84
N THR A 101 9.12 2.35 21.44
CA THR A 101 8.91 1.61 20.21
C THR A 101 9.33 2.55 19.10
N VAL A 102 10.63 2.59 18.86
CA VAL A 102 11.25 3.44 17.86
C VAL A 102 10.86 2.87 16.52
N SER A 103 9.69 3.27 16.00
CA SER A 103 9.58 3.33 14.57
C SER A 103 10.58 4.40 14.14
N THR A 104 11.73 3.92 13.72
CA THR A 104 12.79 4.83 13.28
C THR A 104 12.30 5.55 12.02
N PHE A 105 12.69 6.80 11.85
CA PHE A 105 12.47 7.56 10.61
C PHE A 105 12.76 6.72 9.36
N TRP A 106 13.88 5.99 9.35
CA TRP A 106 14.28 5.08 8.28
C TRP A 106 13.34 3.88 8.12
N GLY A 107 12.80 3.35 9.23
CA GLY A 107 11.80 2.28 9.21
C GLY A 107 10.50 2.73 8.55
N ALA A 108 10.00 3.91 8.90
CA ALA A 108 8.82 4.50 8.27
C ALA A 108 9.05 4.77 6.79
N MET A 109 10.17 5.40 6.41
CA MET A 109 10.55 5.61 5.01
C MET A 109 10.61 4.30 4.22
N LYS A 110 11.29 3.29 4.76
CA LYS A 110 11.37 1.97 4.11
C LYS A 110 9.99 1.36 3.89
N THR A 111 9.12 1.44 4.89
CA THR A 111 7.74 0.93 4.77
C THR A 111 6.96 1.67 3.68
N ILE A 112 7.07 3.01 3.63
CA ILE A 112 6.41 3.82 2.59
C ILE A 112 6.91 3.41 1.20
N VAL A 113 8.23 3.37 0.99
CA VAL A 113 8.82 3.06 -0.32
C VAL A 113 8.49 1.63 -0.75
N VAL A 114 8.60 0.66 0.16
CA VAL A 114 8.33 -0.75 -0.17
C VAL A 114 6.84 -0.97 -0.42
N ALA A 115 5.96 -0.41 0.41
CA ALA A 115 4.53 -0.52 0.19
C ALA A 115 4.11 0.12 -1.14
N ASP A 116 4.58 1.34 -1.43
CA ASP A 116 4.30 2.02 -2.71
C ASP A 116 4.84 1.23 -3.91
N ALA A 117 6.03 0.65 -3.80
CA ALA A 117 6.59 -0.20 -4.86
C ALA A 117 5.73 -1.45 -5.11
N LEU A 118 5.25 -2.10 -4.05
CA LEU A 118 4.41 -3.30 -4.16
C LEU A 118 3.03 -2.97 -4.72
N MET A 119 2.40 -1.89 -4.24
CA MET A 119 1.09 -1.42 -4.72
C MET A 119 1.18 -0.76 -6.11
N GLY A 120 2.34 -0.20 -6.43
CA GLY A 120 2.57 0.54 -7.66
C GLY A 120 2.64 -0.31 -8.92
N ILE A 121 2.66 -1.64 -8.84
CA ILE A 121 2.82 -2.52 -10.01
C ILE A 121 1.68 -2.32 -11.00
N ASP A 122 0.43 -2.34 -10.54
CA ASP A 122 -0.75 -2.09 -11.39
C ASP A 122 -0.79 -0.64 -11.88
N ASN A 123 -0.38 0.31 -11.03
CA ASN A 123 -0.32 1.74 -11.35
C ASN A 123 0.72 2.02 -12.45
N VAL A 124 1.87 1.36 -12.37
CA VAL A 124 2.95 1.48 -13.34
C VAL A 124 2.50 1.05 -14.74
N LEU A 125 1.67 -0.01 -14.85
CA LEU A 125 1.09 -0.43 -16.12
C LEU A 125 0.14 0.63 -16.70
N GLY A 126 -0.74 1.19 -15.88
CA GLY A 126 -1.66 2.26 -16.29
C GLY A 126 -0.89 3.51 -16.75
N VAL A 127 0.09 3.93 -15.96
CA VAL A 127 0.95 5.08 -16.26
C VAL A 127 1.79 4.84 -17.53
N ALA A 128 2.41 3.65 -17.67
CA ALA A 128 3.20 3.31 -18.86
C ALA A 128 2.33 3.30 -20.13
N GLY A 129 1.10 2.77 -20.04
CA GLY A 129 0.14 2.79 -21.14
C GLY A 129 -0.27 4.21 -21.54
N ALA A 130 -0.60 5.07 -20.57
CA ALA A 130 -0.95 6.46 -20.80
C ALA A 130 0.21 7.30 -21.35
N ALA A 131 1.44 7.02 -20.88
CA ALA A 131 2.65 7.71 -21.29
C ALA A 131 3.10 7.41 -22.73
N ARG A 132 2.58 6.33 -23.33
CA ARG A 132 2.91 5.92 -24.71
C ARG A 132 4.42 5.93 -25.01
N GLY A 133 5.23 5.46 -24.07
CA GLY A 133 6.69 5.38 -24.18
C GLY A 133 7.45 6.68 -23.86
N SER A 134 6.77 7.75 -23.45
CA SER A 134 7.42 9.01 -23.05
C SER A 134 7.75 9.01 -21.54
N PHE A 135 9.02 8.77 -21.19
CA PHE A 135 9.49 8.87 -19.79
C PHE A 135 9.33 10.26 -19.19
N VAL A 136 9.44 11.30 -20.02
CA VAL A 136 9.25 12.69 -19.57
C VAL A 136 7.84 12.91 -19.06
N LEU A 137 6.82 12.36 -19.73
CA LEU A 137 5.42 12.41 -19.28
C LEU A 137 5.22 11.67 -17.94
N VAL A 138 5.85 10.51 -17.77
CA VAL A 138 5.80 9.76 -16.52
C VAL A 138 6.36 10.59 -15.37
N ILE A 139 7.56 11.12 -15.53
CA ILE A 139 8.25 11.90 -14.50
C ILE A 139 7.45 13.16 -14.15
N ILE A 140 6.98 13.91 -15.13
CA ILE A 140 6.21 15.14 -14.91
C ILE A 140 4.87 14.80 -14.25
N GLY A 141 4.17 13.76 -14.70
CA GLY A 141 2.90 13.33 -14.12
C GLY A 141 3.04 12.96 -12.66
N LEU A 142 4.04 12.13 -12.33
CA LEU A 142 4.34 11.75 -10.95
C LEU A 142 4.77 12.95 -10.10
N LEU A 143 5.57 13.87 -10.60
CA LEU A 143 5.97 15.09 -9.89
C LEU A 143 4.79 16.00 -9.58
N VAL A 144 3.79 16.07 -10.44
CA VAL A 144 2.57 16.87 -10.22
C VAL A 144 1.66 16.20 -9.19
N SER A 145 1.56 14.86 -9.19
CA SER A 145 0.72 14.14 -8.23
C SER A 145 1.28 14.13 -6.80
N VAL A 146 2.61 14.24 -6.64
CA VAL A 146 3.31 14.21 -5.34
C VAL A 146 2.76 15.18 -4.30
N PRO A 147 2.63 16.49 -4.58
CA PRO A 147 2.09 17.42 -3.61
C PRO A 147 0.70 16.99 -3.11
N ILE A 148 -0.13 16.45 -4.01
CA ILE A 148 -1.48 16.00 -3.71
C ILE A 148 -1.44 14.78 -2.78
N VAL A 149 -0.57 13.82 -3.05
CA VAL A 149 -0.39 12.61 -2.22
C VAL A 149 0.16 12.99 -0.83
N VAL A 150 1.17 13.86 -0.77
CA VAL A 150 1.74 14.35 0.50
C VAL A 150 0.70 15.11 1.32
N PHE A 151 -0.09 15.97 0.68
CA PHE A 151 -1.14 16.70 1.35
C PHE A 151 -2.26 15.76 1.83
N GLY A 152 -2.68 14.83 0.97
CA GLY A 152 -3.67 13.80 1.26
C GLY A 152 -3.24 12.91 2.43
N SER A 153 -2.00 12.41 2.44
CA SER A 153 -1.49 11.58 3.54
C SER A 153 -1.38 12.35 4.86
N THR A 154 -1.03 13.65 4.82
CA THR A 154 -1.05 14.50 6.03
C THR A 154 -2.47 14.69 6.57
N MET A 155 -3.46 14.82 5.68
CA MET A 155 -4.87 14.91 6.07
C MET A 155 -5.37 13.58 6.64
N VAL A 156 -5.03 12.45 6.02
CA VAL A 156 -5.35 11.11 6.50
C VAL A 156 -4.70 10.87 7.87
N LEU A 157 -3.45 11.30 8.07
CA LEU A 157 -2.77 11.16 9.37
C LEU A 157 -3.57 11.83 10.49
N LYS A 158 -4.00 13.09 10.30
CA LYS A 158 -4.85 13.81 11.28
C LYS A 158 -6.17 13.08 11.53
N LEU A 159 -6.73 12.48 10.49
CA LEU A 159 -7.98 11.72 10.59
C LEU A 159 -7.79 10.42 11.36
N VAL A 160 -6.67 9.74 11.18
CA VAL A 160 -6.28 8.52 11.93
C VAL A 160 -6.07 8.85 13.41
N GLU A 161 -5.41 9.97 13.74
CA GLU A 161 -5.23 10.43 15.12
C GLU A 161 -6.58 10.69 15.80
N ARG A 162 -7.55 11.22 15.05
CA ARG A 162 -8.90 11.50 15.58
C ARG A 162 -9.81 10.26 15.63
N PHE A 163 -9.67 9.36 14.66
CA PHE A 163 -10.50 8.16 14.50
C PHE A 163 -9.63 6.90 14.28
N PRO A 164 -9.13 6.27 15.35
CA PRO A 164 -8.27 5.09 15.25
C PRO A 164 -8.86 3.91 14.44
N SER A 165 -10.20 3.88 14.30
CA SER A 165 -10.87 2.85 13.46
C SER A 165 -10.47 2.91 11.99
N ILE A 166 -9.98 4.05 11.50
CA ILE A 166 -9.50 4.21 10.12
C ILE A 166 -8.30 3.30 9.82
N ILE A 167 -7.50 2.97 10.84
CA ILE A 167 -6.37 2.05 10.69
C ILE A 167 -6.86 0.66 10.26
N ARG A 168 -7.98 0.20 10.82
CA ARG A 168 -8.59 -1.09 10.42
C ARG A 168 -9.11 -1.04 9.00
N ILE A 169 -9.71 0.08 8.57
CA ILE A 169 -10.16 0.29 7.20
C ILE A 169 -8.94 0.27 6.26
N GLY A 170 -7.88 1.01 6.59
CA GLY A 170 -6.65 1.03 5.80
C GLY A 170 -6.01 -0.36 5.66
N ALA A 171 -5.93 -1.12 6.75
CA ALA A 171 -5.40 -2.48 6.69
C ALA A 171 -6.30 -3.42 5.87
N ALA A 172 -7.63 -3.24 5.89
CA ALA A 172 -8.55 -4.01 5.04
C ALA A 172 -8.37 -3.67 3.55
N VAL A 173 -8.18 -2.39 3.22
CA VAL A 173 -7.89 -1.94 1.84
C VAL A 173 -6.57 -2.54 1.35
N LEU A 174 -5.51 -2.50 2.19
CA LEU A 174 -4.24 -3.14 1.88
C LEU A 174 -4.35 -4.64 1.66
N ALA A 175 -5.11 -5.34 2.52
CA ALA A 175 -5.35 -6.76 2.38
C ALA A 175 -6.14 -7.09 1.09
N PHE A 176 -7.09 -6.24 0.71
CA PHE A 176 -7.81 -6.37 -0.55
C PHE A 176 -6.88 -6.20 -1.75
N THR A 177 -6.03 -5.15 -1.76
CA THR A 177 -5.05 -4.92 -2.83
C THR A 177 -4.05 -6.07 -2.92
N ALA A 178 -3.57 -6.55 -1.79
CA ALA A 178 -2.69 -7.71 -1.73
C ALA A 178 -3.33 -8.98 -2.33
N ALA A 179 -4.59 -9.25 -1.97
CA ALA A 179 -5.33 -10.38 -2.52
C ALA A 179 -5.57 -10.24 -4.02
N LYS A 180 -5.83 -9.03 -4.52
CA LYS A 180 -5.94 -8.74 -5.95
C LYS A 180 -4.65 -9.08 -6.69
N MET A 181 -3.48 -8.76 -6.12
CA MET A 181 -2.19 -9.14 -6.70
C MET A 181 -2.02 -10.67 -6.77
N VAL A 182 -2.41 -11.39 -5.70
CA VAL A 182 -2.37 -12.86 -5.67
C VAL A 182 -3.26 -13.46 -6.75
N VAL A 183 -4.49 -12.97 -6.88
CA VAL A 183 -5.46 -13.44 -7.90
C VAL A 183 -4.96 -13.14 -9.33
N SER A 184 -4.26 -12.03 -9.52
CA SER A 184 -3.73 -11.62 -10.83
C SER A 184 -2.41 -12.31 -11.19
N GLU A 185 -1.85 -13.16 -10.32
CA GLU A 185 -0.60 -13.87 -10.59
C GLU A 185 -0.77 -14.90 -11.72
N PRO A 186 0.01 -14.83 -12.80
CA PRO A 186 -0.09 -15.77 -13.93
C PRO A 186 0.06 -17.25 -13.54
N LEU A 187 0.88 -17.56 -12.52
CA LEU A 187 1.03 -18.92 -12.01
C LEU A 187 -0.28 -19.48 -11.44
N LEU A 188 -1.16 -18.64 -10.96
CA LEU A 188 -2.45 -18.99 -10.36
C LEU A 188 -3.62 -18.86 -11.35
N ALA A 189 -3.35 -18.53 -12.61
CA ALA A 189 -4.38 -18.42 -13.65
C ALA A 189 -5.29 -19.66 -13.78
N PRO A 190 -4.81 -20.91 -13.61
CA PRO A 190 -5.70 -22.07 -13.62
C PRO A 190 -6.76 -22.04 -12.51
N LEU A 191 -6.45 -21.41 -11.37
CA LEU A 191 -7.35 -21.31 -10.22
C LEU A 191 -8.34 -20.16 -10.36
N TYR A 192 -7.91 -19.01 -10.89
CA TYR A 192 -8.70 -17.78 -10.93
C TYR A 192 -9.18 -17.36 -12.33
N GLY A 193 -8.69 -18.00 -13.37
CA GLY A 193 -9.08 -17.72 -14.76
C GLY A 193 -8.27 -16.62 -15.45
N GLY A 194 -7.47 -15.84 -14.74
CA GLY A 194 -6.62 -14.78 -15.30
C GLY A 194 -7.36 -13.65 -16.03
N PRO A 195 -6.76 -12.46 -16.17
CA PRO A 195 -7.41 -11.27 -16.73
C PRO A 195 -7.77 -11.37 -18.23
N ASN A 196 -7.17 -12.32 -18.95
CA ASN A 196 -7.39 -12.56 -20.39
C ASN A 196 -7.91 -13.98 -20.67
N ALA A 197 -8.56 -14.63 -19.67
CA ALA A 197 -9.05 -15.98 -19.83
C ALA A 197 -10.11 -16.08 -20.94
N SER A 198 -9.86 -16.95 -21.89
CA SER A 198 -10.83 -17.34 -22.90
C SER A 198 -10.95 -18.88 -22.87
N PRO A 199 -12.08 -19.42 -22.44
CA PRO A 199 -13.38 -18.82 -22.14
C PRO A 199 -13.40 -17.96 -20.85
N PRO A 200 -14.45 -17.14 -20.61
CA PRO A 200 -14.57 -16.33 -19.41
C PRO A 200 -14.55 -17.17 -18.13
N ALA A 201 -14.14 -16.57 -17.03
CA ALA A 201 -14.00 -17.25 -15.75
C ALA A 201 -15.26 -18.03 -15.36
N THR A 202 -15.08 -19.26 -14.90
CA THR A 202 -16.16 -20.11 -14.41
C THR A 202 -16.69 -19.60 -13.07
N ILE A 203 -17.92 -19.99 -12.69
CA ILE A 203 -18.50 -19.66 -11.38
C ILE A 203 -17.57 -20.10 -10.23
N LEU A 204 -16.90 -21.25 -10.38
CA LEU A 204 -15.96 -21.74 -9.38
C LEU A 204 -14.72 -20.83 -9.25
N GLN A 205 -14.19 -20.34 -10.36
CA GLN A 205 -13.06 -19.41 -10.36
C GLN A 205 -13.43 -18.07 -9.74
N LEU A 206 -14.61 -17.53 -10.04
CA LEU A 206 -15.14 -16.34 -9.40
C LEU A 206 -15.35 -16.54 -7.88
N ALA A 207 -15.88 -17.69 -7.49
CA ALA A 207 -16.03 -18.02 -6.08
C ALA A 207 -14.66 -18.12 -5.35
N ALA A 208 -13.64 -18.70 -5.99
CA ALA A 208 -12.28 -18.76 -5.46
C ALA A 208 -11.66 -17.37 -5.30
N GLU A 209 -11.89 -16.48 -6.27
CA GLU A 209 -11.43 -15.08 -6.21
C GLU A 209 -12.04 -14.34 -5.01
N TRP A 210 -13.38 -14.36 -4.87
CA TRP A 210 -14.07 -13.72 -3.76
C TRP A 210 -13.71 -14.35 -2.41
N ALA A 211 -13.52 -15.66 -2.35
CA ALA A 211 -13.05 -16.34 -1.15
C ALA A 211 -11.64 -15.86 -0.75
N THR A 212 -10.74 -15.67 -1.72
CA THR A 212 -9.39 -15.15 -1.47
C THR A 212 -9.43 -13.74 -0.89
N TYR A 213 -10.28 -12.84 -1.42
CA TYR A 213 -10.47 -11.50 -0.86
C TYR A 213 -10.99 -11.57 0.58
N ALA A 214 -12.01 -12.38 0.83
CA ALA A 214 -12.59 -12.53 2.16
C ALA A 214 -11.57 -13.11 3.18
N VAL A 215 -10.79 -14.11 2.78
CA VAL A 215 -9.76 -14.73 3.62
C VAL A 215 -8.62 -13.76 3.91
N ALA A 216 -8.16 -12.99 2.92
CA ALA A 216 -7.09 -12.02 3.11
C ALA A 216 -7.53 -10.90 4.07
N ILE A 217 -8.68 -10.31 3.85
CA ILE A 217 -9.22 -9.23 4.70
C ILE A 217 -9.51 -9.78 6.11
N GLY A 218 -10.25 -10.88 6.21
CA GLY A 218 -10.61 -11.50 7.48
C GLY A 218 -9.39 -11.98 8.26
N GLY A 219 -8.40 -12.56 7.58
CA GLY A 219 -7.15 -13.03 8.16
C GLY A 219 -6.32 -11.87 8.74
N VAL A 220 -6.14 -10.78 7.99
CA VAL A 220 -5.40 -9.60 8.46
C VAL A 220 -6.11 -8.94 9.64
N LEU A 221 -7.43 -8.71 9.53
CA LEU A 221 -8.20 -8.09 10.61
C LEU A 221 -8.27 -9.00 11.87
N GLY A 222 -8.45 -10.30 11.68
CA GLY A 222 -8.48 -11.28 12.77
C GLY A 222 -7.13 -11.42 13.47
N ALA A 223 -6.03 -11.52 12.70
CA ALA A 223 -4.68 -11.59 13.24
C ALA A 223 -4.31 -10.29 13.99
N GLY A 224 -4.66 -9.12 13.43
CA GLY A 224 -4.46 -7.84 14.10
C GLY A 224 -5.27 -7.70 15.38
N TRP A 225 -6.54 -8.11 15.38
CA TRP A 225 -7.36 -8.13 16.60
C TRP A 225 -6.78 -9.06 17.66
N TRP A 226 -6.33 -10.25 17.27
CA TRP A 226 -5.72 -11.20 18.19
C TRP A 226 -4.41 -10.67 18.79
N ALA A 227 -3.54 -10.05 17.96
CA ALA A 227 -2.31 -9.42 18.42
C ALA A 227 -2.58 -8.30 19.44
N THR A 228 -3.52 -7.40 19.13
CA THR A 228 -3.90 -6.31 20.05
C THR A 228 -4.55 -6.82 21.34
N ARG A 229 -5.32 -7.90 21.27
CA ARG A 229 -5.93 -8.51 22.45
C ARG A 229 -4.89 -9.17 23.36
N ARG A 230 -3.92 -9.89 22.78
CA ARG A 230 -2.80 -10.46 23.54
C ARG A 230 -1.97 -9.38 24.25
N ALA A 231 -1.68 -8.29 23.57
CA ALA A 231 -0.94 -7.18 24.15
C ALA A 231 -1.68 -6.56 25.36
N ARG A 232 -3.03 -6.47 25.31
CA ARG A 232 -3.85 -6.00 26.45
C ARG A 232 -3.77 -6.94 27.65
N PHE A 233 -3.95 -8.24 27.46
CA PHE A 233 -3.88 -9.21 28.55
C PHE A 233 -2.49 -9.26 29.20
N ALA A 234 -1.43 -9.15 28.41
CA ALA A 234 -0.06 -9.11 28.95
C ALA A 234 0.14 -7.87 29.85
N ARG A 235 -0.49 -6.73 29.54
CA ARG A 235 -0.46 -5.50 30.34
C ARG A 235 -1.21 -5.67 31.66
N GLU A 236 -2.44 -6.14 31.61
CA GLU A 236 -3.26 -6.38 32.81
C GLU A 236 -2.54 -7.31 33.80
N ALA A 237 -1.83 -8.33 33.28
CA ALA A 237 -1.04 -9.23 34.12
C ALA A 237 0.20 -8.54 34.74
N SER A 238 0.86 -7.63 34.00
CA SER A 238 2.02 -6.87 34.49
C SER A 238 1.62 -5.87 35.59
N ASP A 239 0.52 -5.13 35.37
CA ASP A 239 0.02 -4.12 36.30
C ASP A 239 -0.47 -4.76 37.61
N ALA A 240 -1.06 -5.96 37.55
CA ALA A 240 -1.47 -6.72 38.71
C ALA A 240 -0.27 -7.15 39.60
N GLN A 241 0.88 -7.42 38.99
CA GLN A 241 2.10 -7.78 39.74
C GLN A 241 2.77 -6.58 40.42
N THR A 242 2.72 -5.40 39.81
CA THR A 242 3.30 -4.15 40.35
C THR A 242 2.47 -3.56 41.49
N THR A 243 1.18 -3.89 41.59
CA THR A 243 0.28 -3.40 42.67
C THR A 243 0.35 -4.26 43.95
N THR A 244 0.99 -5.43 43.91
CA THR A 244 1.13 -6.37 45.02
C THR A 244 2.50 -6.31 45.72
N THR A 245 3.40 -5.48 45.30
CA THR A 245 4.71 -5.18 45.92
C THR A 245 4.72 -3.80 46.52
#